data_2fc2a66e230d9a03f055c0124163d64e
#
_entry.id   2fc2a66e230d9a03f055c0124163d64e
#
_cell.length_a   1.000
_cell.length_b   1.000
_cell.length_c   1.000
_cell.angle_alpha   90.00
_cell.angle_beta   90.00
_cell.angle_gamma   90.00
#
_symmetry.space_group_name_H-M   'P 1'
#
loop_
_entity.id
_entity.type
_entity.pdbx_description
1 polymer ?
#
loop_
_entity_poly.entity_id
_entity_poly.type
_entity_poly.pdbx_seq_one_letter_code
_entity_poly.pdbx_strand_id
1 'polypeptide(L)'
;MVRTKKNIEKRSSSGSKRHLKILDWTIIVFIVLAGGYIMWQYSVPAKELPPQHRVPDKGAIKVELFGGCGRGSEVMRIAGYLREIGVDVVDIKQESGYIYPSSLIVDRCGNSIIADSLAGLIGIPKNRVVLQRYDLMVDATIVVGLDYPTIVNKLSRKEI
;
A
#
# COMPACT_ATOMS: atom_id res chain seq x y z
N MET A 1 -11.13 -16.10 -90.74
CA MET A 1 -10.14 -15.65 -89.71
C MET A 1 -10.80 -14.50 -88.94
N VAL A 2 -11.49 -14.82 -87.81
CA VAL A 2 -12.30 -13.86 -87.05
C VAL A 2 -11.66 -13.72 -85.67
N ARG A 3 -11.16 -12.53 -85.37
CA ARG A 3 -10.56 -12.19 -84.10
C ARG A 3 -11.64 -11.60 -83.15
N THR A 4 -12.04 -12.36 -82.17
CA THR A 4 -12.94 -11.93 -81.11
C THR A 4 -12.17 -11.16 -80.08
N LYS A 5 -12.39 -9.82 -79.89
CA LYS A 5 -11.88 -9.00 -78.81
C LYS A 5 -12.72 -9.22 -77.57
N LYS A 6 -12.11 -9.75 -76.53
CA LYS A 6 -12.69 -9.93 -75.22
C LYS A 6 -12.54 -8.60 -74.41
N ASN A 7 -13.68 -7.90 -74.27
CA ASN A 7 -13.75 -6.70 -73.39
C ASN A 7 -13.71 -7.18 -71.93
N ILE A 8 -12.64 -6.78 -71.23
CA ILE A 8 -12.55 -6.96 -69.81
C ILE A 8 -13.11 -5.69 -69.13
N GLU A 9 -14.29 -5.82 -68.62
CA GLU A 9 -14.96 -4.79 -67.81
C GLU A 9 -14.20 -4.57 -66.51
N LYS A 10 -13.59 -3.42 -66.40
CA LYS A 10 -12.92 -2.95 -65.18
C LYS A 10 -13.99 -2.52 -64.18
N ARG A 11 -14.41 -3.43 -63.29
CA ARG A 11 -15.32 -3.15 -62.17
C ARG A 11 -14.61 -2.21 -61.21
N SER A 12 -15.02 -0.96 -61.19
CA SER A 12 -14.59 0.09 -60.29
C SER A 12 -15.06 -0.23 -58.83
N SER A 13 -14.17 -0.68 -57.97
CA SER A 13 -14.42 -0.83 -56.54
C SER A 13 -14.13 0.49 -55.77
N SER A 14 -14.91 1.53 -56.09
CA SER A 14 -14.74 2.85 -55.44
C SER A 14 -15.44 2.98 -54.08
N GLY A 15 -16.28 2.03 -53.69
CA GLY A 15 -17.07 2.11 -52.47
C GLY A 15 -16.32 1.64 -51.19
N SER A 16 -15.42 0.67 -51.34
CA SER A 16 -14.75 0.02 -50.19
C SER A 16 -13.73 0.91 -49.44
N LYS A 17 -13.08 1.83 -50.12
CA LYS A 17 -12.03 2.66 -49.54
C LYS A 17 -12.54 3.78 -48.58
N ARG A 18 -13.81 4.17 -48.72
CA ARG A 18 -14.40 5.19 -47.83
C ARG A 18 -14.83 4.60 -46.48
N HIS A 19 -15.38 3.39 -46.50
CA HIS A 19 -15.76 2.71 -45.27
C HIS A 19 -14.56 2.30 -44.44
N LEU A 20 -13.44 1.89 -45.06
CA LEU A 20 -12.20 1.60 -44.33
C LEU A 20 -11.67 2.86 -43.60
N LYS A 21 -11.67 4.01 -44.27
CA LYS A 21 -11.17 5.27 -43.62
C LYS A 21 -12.06 5.73 -42.46
N ILE A 22 -13.38 5.50 -42.54
CA ILE A 22 -14.31 5.82 -41.44
C ILE A 22 -14.09 4.84 -40.27
N LEU A 23 -13.86 3.56 -40.56
CA LEU A 23 -13.55 2.58 -39.51
C LEU A 23 -12.23 2.89 -38.80
N ASP A 24 -11.19 3.25 -39.53
CA ASP A 24 -9.90 3.64 -38.94
C ASP A 24 -10.06 4.86 -38.04
N TRP A 25 -10.86 5.84 -38.47
CA TRP A 25 -11.08 7.05 -37.68
C TRP A 25 -11.88 6.79 -36.41
N THR A 26 -12.87 5.90 -36.44
CA THR A 26 -13.65 5.50 -35.25
C THR A 26 -12.79 4.76 -34.24
N ILE A 27 -11.88 3.91 -34.69
CA ILE A 27 -10.94 3.20 -33.80
C ILE A 27 -10.01 4.17 -33.11
N ILE A 28 -9.46 5.13 -33.84
CA ILE A 28 -8.57 6.15 -33.25
C ILE A 28 -9.31 6.99 -32.19
N VAL A 29 -10.53 7.43 -32.48
CA VAL A 29 -11.35 8.18 -31.51
C VAL A 29 -11.64 7.36 -30.28
N PHE A 30 -11.94 6.07 -30.45
CA PHE A 30 -12.19 5.17 -29.31
C PHE A 30 -10.95 4.96 -28.44
N ILE A 31 -9.76 4.82 -29.04
CA ILE A 31 -8.48 4.70 -28.31
C ILE A 31 -8.18 5.98 -27.53
N VAL A 32 -8.41 7.14 -28.13
CA VAL A 32 -8.19 8.43 -27.46
C VAL A 32 -9.14 8.63 -26.27
N LEU A 33 -10.42 8.28 -26.45
CA LEU A 33 -11.41 8.36 -25.37
C LEU A 33 -11.12 7.37 -24.23
N ALA A 34 -10.75 6.13 -24.59
CA ALA A 34 -10.37 5.13 -23.59
C ALA A 34 -9.09 5.53 -22.85
N GLY A 35 -8.08 6.02 -23.56
CA GLY A 35 -6.85 6.52 -22.95
C GLY A 35 -7.08 7.75 -22.06
N GLY A 36 -7.91 8.67 -22.50
CA GLY A 36 -8.32 9.83 -21.70
C GLY A 36 -9.09 9.45 -20.44
N TYR A 37 -9.99 8.46 -20.53
CA TYR A 37 -10.71 7.93 -19.39
C TYR A 37 -9.79 7.28 -18.36
N ILE A 38 -8.84 6.48 -18.84
CA ILE A 38 -7.82 5.84 -17.99
C ILE A 38 -6.94 6.90 -17.31
N MET A 39 -6.43 7.87 -18.09
CA MET A 39 -5.64 8.98 -17.52
C MET A 39 -6.44 9.78 -16.48
N TRP A 40 -7.73 10.02 -16.72
CA TRP A 40 -8.57 10.71 -15.75
C TRP A 40 -8.75 9.89 -14.47
N GLN A 41 -8.92 8.59 -14.56
CA GLN A 41 -9.05 7.69 -13.41
C GLN A 41 -7.77 7.66 -12.55
N TYR A 42 -6.60 7.72 -13.18
CA TYR A 42 -5.32 7.82 -12.47
C TYR A 42 -4.96 9.25 -12.02
N SER A 43 -5.54 10.28 -12.64
CA SER A 43 -5.31 11.69 -12.28
C SER A 43 -6.26 12.19 -11.19
N VAL A 44 -7.27 11.41 -10.79
CA VAL A 44 -8.03 11.72 -9.57
C VAL A 44 -7.06 11.53 -8.41
N PRO A 45 -6.54 12.60 -7.80
CA PRO A 45 -5.67 12.45 -6.64
C PRO A 45 -6.48 11.63 -5.63
N ALA A 46 -5.84 10.55 -5.13
CA ALA A 46 -6.40 9.83 -3.99
C ALA A 46 -6.80 10.92 -2.99
N LYS A 47 -8.09 11.04 -2.73
CA LYS A 47 -8.65 12.07 -1.86
C LYS A 47 -7.85 11.96 -0.56
N GLU A 48 -6.85 12.83 -0.41
CA GLU A 48 -6.10 12.92 0.82
C GLU A 48 -7.15 13.20 1.88
N LEU A 49 -7.45 12.18 2.68
CA LEU A 49 -8.27 12.36 3.86
C LEU A 49 -7.59 13.51 4.63
N PRO A 50 -8.34 14.55 4.97
CA PRO A 50 -7.77 15.66 5.75
C PRO A 50 -7.04 15.06 6.93
N PRO A 51 -5.91 15.62 7.36
CA PRO A 51 -5.18 15.12 8.51
C PRO A 51 -6.13 15.13 9.70
N GLN A 52 -6.77 14.00 9.95
CA GLN A 52 -7.43 13.78 11.22
C GLN A 52 -6.29 13.65 12.22
N HIS A 53 -5.87 14.79 12.70
CA HIS A 53 -5.06 14.90 13.89
C HIS A 53 -5.94 14.41 15.04
N ARG A 54 -6.05 13.08 15.18
CA ARG A 54 -6.65 12.48 16.35
C ARG A 54 -5.74 12.86 17.50
N VAL A 55 -6.13 13.92 18.22
CA VAL A 55 -5.55 14.20 19.53
C VAL A 55 -5.67 12.88 20.28
N PRO A 56 -4.57 12.28 20.80
CA PRO A 56 -4.69 11.06 21.60
C PRO A 56 -5.69 11.37 22.68
N ASP A 57 -6.82 10.69 22.66
CA ASP A 57 -7.68 10.63 23.83
C ASP A 57 -6.76 10.26 24.97
N LYS A 58 -6.92 10.80 26.18
CA LYS A 58 -5.98 10.62 27.32
C LYS A 58 -5.81 9.15 27.75
N GLY A 59 -5.99 8.21 26.82
CA GLY A 59 -5.85 6.78 26.93
C GLY A 59 -4.46 6.28 26.53
N ALA A 60 -4.18 5.02 26.80
CA ALA A 60 -2.99 4.31 26.38
C ALA A 60 -2.86 4.33 24.84
N ILE A 61 -1.63 4.43 24.33
CA ILE A 61 -1.36 4.31 22.88
C ILE A 61 -1.76 2.93 22.41
N LYS A 62 -2.64 2.86 21.43
CA LYS A 62 -3.16 1.61 20.86
C LYS A 62 -2.28 1.11 19.73
N VAL A 63 -1.74 -0.08 19.88
CA VAL A 63 -0.87 -0.68 18.87
C VAL A 63 -1.34 -2.06 18.43
N GLU A 64 -1.09 -2.37 17.16
CA GLU A 64 -1.16 -3.70 16.61
C GLU A 64 0.27 -4.24 16.48
N LEU A 65 0.51 -5.49 16.87
CA LEU A 65 1.76 -6.19 16.65
C LEU A 65 1.64 -7.11 15.44
N PHE A 66 2.61 -7.01 14.55
CA PHE A 66 2.71 -7.87 13.38
C PHE A 66 4.02 -8.68 13.44
N GLY A 67 3.89 -9.97 13.68
CA GLY A 67 5.02 -10.87 13.85
C GLY A 67 5.60 -11.31 12.51
N GLY A 68 6.64 -10.64 12.07
CA GLY A 68 7.38 -10.95 10.84
C GLY A 68 8.74 -11.61 11.09
N CYS A 69 9.03 -12.07 12.32
CA CYS A 69 10.29 -12.75 12.65
C CYS A 69 10.20 -14.30 12.59
N GLY A 70 9.04 -14.84 12.24
CA GLY A 70 8.79 -16.29 12.25
C GLY A 70 8.79 -16.95 13.65
N ARG A 71 8.80 -16.16 14.72
CA ARG A 71 8.83 -16.63 16.12
C ARG A 71 7.71 -16.01 16.94
N GLY A 72 6.56 -16.65 16.96
CA GLY A 72 5.37 -16.14 17.65
C GLY A 72 5.56 -15.95 19.16
N SER A 73 6.33 -16.80 19.83
CA SER A 73 6.62 -16.68 21.25
C SER A 73 7.34 -15.38 21.60
N GLU A 74 8.25 -14.93 20.73
CA GLU A 74 8.99 -13.66 20.94
C GLU A 74 8.08 -12.45 20.75
N VAL A 75 7.17 -12.51 19.78
CA VAL A 75 6.17 -11.46 19.55
C VAL A 75 5.25 -11.33 20.77
N MET A 76 4.79 -12.46 21.32
CA MET A 76 3.99 -12.48 22.53
C MET A 76 4.73 -11.91 23.74
N ARG A 77 6.04 -12.19 23.87
CA ARG A 77 6.87 -11.64 24.92
C ARG A 77 7.01 -10.12 24.80
N ILE A 78 7.23 -9.61 23.58
CA ILE A 78 7.26 -8.17 23.29
C ILE A 78 5.92 -7.54 23.66
N ALA A 79 4.79 -8.19 23.32
CA ALA A 79 3.47 -7.71 23.69
C ALA A 79 3.28 -7.59 25.21
N GLY A 80 3.82 -8.54 25.98
CA GLY A 80 3.84 -8.49 27.44
C GLY A 80 4.55 -7.23 27.94
N TYR A 81 5.79 -7.03 27.54
CA TYR A 81 6.57 -5.83 27.92
C TYR A 81 5.91 -4.52 27.53
N LEU A 82 5.27 -4.46 26.33
CA LEU A 82 4.56 -3.25 25.90
C LEU A 82 3.38 -2.94 26.81
N ARG A 83 2.61 -3.95 27.22
CA ARG A 83 1.49 -3.78 28.15
C ARG A 83 1.96 -3.33 29.54
N GLU A 84 3.06 -3.85 30.04
CA GLU A 84 3.66 -3.47 31.33
C GLU A 84 4.06 -1.99 31.36
N ILE A 85 4.50 -1.43 30.23
CA ILE A 85 4.84 -0.01 30.13
C ILE A 85 3.68 0.89 29.72
N GLY A 86 2.44 0.37 29.72
CA GLY A 86 1.22 1.14 29.49
C GLY A 86 0.80 1.32 28.03
N VAL A 87 1.35 0.52 27.11
CA VAL A 87 0.92 0.50 25.71
C VAL A 87 -0.21 -0.52 25.55
N ASP A 88 -1.33 -0.13 24.96
CA ASP A 88 -2.47 -1.01 24.70
C ASP A 88 -2.25 -1.81 23.42
N VAL A 89 -1.87 -3.08 23.58
CA VAL A 89 -1.72 -4.02 22.47
C VAL A 89 -3.08 -4.63 22.14
N VAL A 90 -3.72 -4.09 21.11
CA VAL A 90 -5.10 -4.43 20.70
C VAL A 90 -5.15 -5.75 19.94
N ASP A 91 -4.17 -6.01 19.08
CA ASP A 91 -4.15 -7.21 18.24
C ASP A 91 -2.73 -7.68 17.98
N ILE A 92 -2.58 -9.00 17.76
CA ILE A 92 -1.31 -9.65 17.44
C ILE A 92 -1.52 -10.56 16.23
N LYS A 93 -0.98 -10.13 15.09
CA LYS A 93 -1.00 -10.91 13.86
C LYS A 93 0.35 -11.54 13.58
N GLN A 94 0.35 -12.68 12.92
CA GLN A 94 1.57 -13.35 12.49
C GLN A 94 1.60 -13.52 10.97
N GLU A 95 2.72 -13.17 10.38
CA GLU A 95 2.98 -13.46 8.97
C GLU A 95 3.55 -14.86 8.84
N SER A 96 2.95 -15.65 7.95
CA SER A 96 3.41 -17.02 7.68
C SER A 96 4.20 -17.15 6.38
N GLY A 97 4.19 -16.13 5.53
CA GLY A 97 4.76 -16.19 4.17
C GLY A 97 6.03 -15.37 3.95
N TYR A 98 6.31 -14.39 4.81
CA TYR A 98 7.46 -13.50 4.63
C TYR A 98 8.13 -13.16 5.96
N ILE A 99 9.46 -13.22 5.98
CA ILE A 99 10.27 -12.85 7.15
C ILE A 99 10.87 -11.46 6.90
N TYR A 100 10.56 -10.54 7.80
CA TYR A 100 11.10 -9.19 7.75
C TYR A 100 12.51 -9.14 8.35
N PRO A 101 13.50 -8.64 7.61
CA PRO A 101 14.88 -8.57 8.11
C PRO A 101 15.04 -7.59 9.27
N SER A 102 14.19 -6.57 9.30
CA SER A 102 14.23 -5.50 10.30
C SER A 102 12.86 -5.11 10.77
N SER A 103 12.75 -4.77 12.04
CA SER A 103 11.54 -4.23 12.63
C SER A 103 11.29 -2.80 12.17
N LEU A 104 10.02 -2.43 12.03
CA LEU A 104 9.59 -1.09 11.64
C LEU A 104 8.28 -0.71 12.35
N ILE A 105 7.99 0.58 12.37
CA ILE A 105 6.73 1.11 12.88
C ILE A 105 5.97 1.71 11.72
N VAL A 106 4.69 1.37 11.63
CA VAL A 106 3.75 1.98 10.70
C VAL A 106 2.84 2.92 11.48
N ASP A 107 2.96 4.21 11.23
CA ASP A 107 2.04 5.23 11.75
C ASP A 107 0.70 5.11 11.03
N ARG A 108 -0.35 4.78 11.77
CA ARG A 108 -1.70 4.57 11.22
C ARG A 108 -2.57 5.81 11.34
N CYS A 109 -2.32 6.66 12.32
CA CYS A 109 -3.12 7.85 12.58
C CYS A 109 -2.53 9.15 11.98
N GLY A 110 -1.28 9.11 11.48
CA GLY A 110 -0.58 10.29 10.97
C GLY A 110 -0.06 11.19 12.08
N ASN A 111 0.19 10.64 13.26
CA ASN A 111 0.79 11.34 14.38
C ASN A 111 2.24 10.88 14.59
N SER A 112 3.16 11.55 13.90
CA SER A 112 4.58 11.21 13.96
C SER A 112 5.16 11.27 15.39
N ILE A 113 4.58 12.07 16.28
CA ILE A 113 5.03 12.17 17.68
C ILE A 113 4.80 10.84 18.41
N ILE A 114 3.66 10.19 18.20
CA ILE A 114 3.36 8.88 18.79
C ILE A 114 4.29 7.82 18.19
N ALA A 115 4.41 7.77 16.88
CA ALA A 115 5.25 6.80 16.20
C ALA A 115 6.73 6.95 16.55
N ASP A 116 7.24 8.19 16.64
CA ASP A 116 8.61 8.49 17.06
C ASP A 116 8.85 8.14 18.53
N SER A 117 7.86 8.38 19.39
CA SER A 117 7.92 8.01 20.81
C SER A 117 7.99 6.49 20.99
N LEU A 118 7.15 5.75 20.26
CA LEU A 118 7.20 4.29 20.23
C LEU A 118 8.55 3.79 19.71
N ALA A 119 9.06 4.38 18.62
CA ALA A 119 10.36 4.02 18.06
C ALA A 119 11.49 4.18 19.10
N GLY A 120 11.51 5.32 19.81
CA GLY A 120 12.46 5.56 20.90
C GLY A 120 12.31 4.59 22.07
N LEU A 121 11.07 4.24 22.41
CA LEU A 121 10.71 3.33 23.49
C LEU A 121 11.25 1.92 23.25
N ILE A 122 11.05 1.38 22.06
CA ILE A 122 11.41 0.00 21.70
C ILE A 122 12.77 -0.11 21.01
N GLY A 123 13.44 0.99 20.73
CA GLY A 123 14.77 1.02 20.15
C GLY A 123 14.83 0.84 18.64
N ILE A 124 13.76 1.14 17.95
CA ILE A 124 13.71 1.17 16.47
C ILE A 124 14.21 2.55 16.00
N PRO A 125 15.12 2.60 15.01
CA PRO A 125 15.58 3.88 14.44
C PRO A 125 14.43 4.64 13.77
N LYS A 126 14.40 5.96 13.88
CA LYS A 126 13.35 6.82 13.31
C LYS A 126 13.21 6.71 11.79
N ASN A 127 14.26 6.37 11.07
CA ASN A 127 14.22 6.14 9.62
C ASN A 127 13.46 4.87 9.22
N ARG A 128 13.00 4.08 10.18
CA ARG A 128 12.14 2.92 9.99
C ARG A 128 10.70 3.18 10.46
N VAL A 129 10.33 4.41 10.64
CA VAL A 129 8.94 4.84 10.85
C VAL A 129 8.34 5.19 9.49
N VAL A 130 7.27 4.49 9.12
CA VAL A 130 6.59 4.63 7.83
C VAL A 130 5.19 5.17 8.07
N LEU A 131 4.80 6.21 7.34
CA LEU A 131 3.43 6.70 7.37
C LEU A 131 2.57 5.90 6.38
N GLN A 132 1.61 5.16 6.91
CA GLN A 132 0.60 4.47 6.10
C GLN A 132 -0.75 4.57 6.79
N ARG A 133 -1.53 5.56 6.41
CA ARG A 133 -2.85 5.78 6.97
C ARG A 133 -3.83 4.73 6.48
N TYR A 134 -4.44 4.05 7.43
CA TYR A 134 -5.69 3.32 7.25
C TYR A 134 -6.59 3.67 8.43
N ASP A 135 -7.89 3.65 8.20
CA ASP A 135 -8.88 3.85 9.27
C ASP A 135 -8.97 2.58 10.14
N LEU A 136 -7.85 2.26 10.78
CA LEU A 136 -7.75 1.22 11.78
C LEU A 136 -7.90 1.90 13.15
N MET A 137 -8.58 1.25 14.08
CA MET A 137 -8.77 1.74 15.44
C MET A 137 -7.48 1.68 16.29
N VAL A 138 -6.32 1.72 15.63
CA VAL A 138 -4.98 1.67 16.24
C VAL A 138 -4.16 2.89 15.83
N ASP A 139 -3.29 3.34 16.73
CA ASP A 139 -2.42 4.48 16.47
C ASP A 139 -1.22 4.10 15.63
N ALA A 140 -0.67 2.90 15.87
CA ALA A 140 0.47 2.38 15.11
C ALA A 140 0.43 0.86 15.01
N THR A 141 1.12 0.33 13.97
CA THR A 141 1.44 -1.09 13.85
C THR A 141 2.95 -1.27 14.02
N ILE A 142 3.35 -2.16 14.91
CA ILE A 142 4.76 -2.54 15.11
C ILE A 142 5.01 -3.85 14.38
N VAL A 143 5.81 -3.80 13.31
CA VAL A 143 6.26 -4.99 12.60
C VAL A 143 7.55 -5.48 13.25
N VAL A 144 7.53 -6.69 13.78
CA VAL A 144 8.66 -7.31 14.47
C VAL A 144 9.46 -8.16 13.48
N GLY A 145 10.67 -7.74 13.17
CA GLY A 145 11.59 -8.45 12.27
C GLY A 145 12.60 -9.33 12.97
N LEU A 146 13.60 -9.81 12.22
CA LEU A 146 14.69 -10.66 12.75
C LEU A 146 15.55 -9.95 13.79
N ASP A 147 15.54 -8.64 13.84
CA ASP A 147 16.25 -7.82 14.85
C ASP A 147 15.48 -7.71 16.18
N TYR A 148 14.42 -8.52 16.39
CA TYR A 148 13.63 -8.56 17.63
C TYR A 148 14.46 -8.69 18.92
N PRO A 149 15.67 -9.33 18.96
CA PRO A 149 16.46 -9.38 20.19
C PRO A 149 16.87 -8.00 20.69
N THR A 150 17.05 -7.04 19.79
CA THR A 150 17.35 -5.64 20.16
C THR A 150 16.17 -5.00 20.89
N ILE A 151 14.96 -5.24 20.41
CA ILE A 151 13.72 -4.77 21.03
C ILE A 151 13.54 -5.37 22.42
N VAL A 152 13.68 -6.70 22.52
CA VAL A 152 13.58 -7.43 23.79
C VAL A 152 14.59 -6.90 24.81
N ASN A 153 15.86 -6.75 24.43
CA ASN A 153 16.91 -6.22 25.30
C ASN A 153 16.64 -4.77 25.73
N LYS A 154 16.01 -3.98 24.88
CA LYS A 154 15.68 -2.60 25.21
C LYS A 154 14.52 -2.52 26.22
N LEU A 155 13.50 -3.35 26.01
CA LEU A 155 12.32 -3.39 26.87
C LEU A 155 12.65 -4.00 28.26
N SER A 156 13.36 -5.12 28.29
CA SER A 156 13.73 -5.79 29.54
C SER A 156 14.64 -4.95 30.47
N ARG A 157 15.39 -3.98 29.93
CA ARG A 157 16.22 -3.04 30.72
C ARG A 157 15.41 -1.93 31.40
N LYS A 158 14.14 -1.75 31.02
CA LYS A 158 13.28 -0.72 31.63
C LYS A 158 12.51 -1.19 32.85
N GLU A 159 12.58 -2.48 33.16
CA GLU A 159 11.96 -3.07 34.38
C GLU A 159 12.79 -2.83 35.67
N ILE A 160 13.93 -2.15 35.54
CA ILE A 160 14.79 -1.78 36.67
C ILE A 160 14.77 -0.25 36.79
#